data_2d8df9d07c8dd22dd03b29ea462f6c50
#
_entry.id   2d8df9d07c8dd22dd03b29ea462f6c50
#
_cell.length_a   1.000
_cell.length_b   1.000
_cell.length_c   1.000
_cell.angle_alpha   90.00
_cell.angle_beta   90.00
_cell.angle_gamma   90.00
#
_symmetry.space_group_name_H-M   'P 1'
#
loop_
_entity.id
_entity.type
_entity.pdbx_description
1 polymer ?
#
loop_
_entity_poly.entity_id
_entity_poly.type
_entity_poly.pdbx_seq_one_letter_code
_entity_poly.pdbx_strand_id
1 'polypeptide(L)'
;MIDDKGYRANVGIILTNGQGRLFWARRAGQDSWQFPQGGLDDGETPEEAMYRELREEVGLEPQHVKLIGSTKSWLHYDLPQRFIRRNSFPKVIGQKQIWFLLVLSREGEEHVRFDTTDKPEFDDWKWVEPWEPLRQVVFFKRDVYFKALQELAPVLFPDGVTPYYLKRKDKKGGNRHPSRRRQR
;
A
#
# COMPACT_ATOMS: atom_id res chain seq x y z
N MET A 1 -7.48 -10.79 -12.67
CA MET A 1 -6.41 -11.66 -13.28
C MET A 1 -5.60 -12.33 -12.18
N ILE A 2 -5.40 -13.66 -12.24
CA ILE A 2 -4.60 -14.46 -11.28
C ILE A 2 -3.47 -15.09 -12.08
N ASP A 3 -2.23 -15.02 -11.60
CA ASP A 3 -1.08 -15.63 -12.29
C ASP A 3 -0.94 -17.14 -12.00
N ASP A 4 0.02 -17.77 -12.67
CA ASP A 4 0.34 -19.20 -12.55
C ASP A 4 0.78 -19.63 -11.14
N LYS A 5 1.24 -18.68 -10.32
CA LYS A 5 1.63 -18.89 -8.93
C LYS A 5 0.48 -18.71 -7.94
N GLY A 6 -0.69 -18.25 -8.39
CA GLY A 6 -1.86 -18.02 -7.56
C GLY A 6 -1.95 -16.62 -6.95
N TYR A 7 -1.19 -15.64 -7.43
CA TYR A 7 -1.31 -14.25 -6.99
C TYR A 7 -2.31 -13.48 -7.86
N ARG A 8 -3.26 -12.83 -7.21
CA ARG A 8 -4.19 -11.93 -7.88
C ARG A 8 -3.53 -10.57 -8.11
N ALA A 9 -3.56 -10.09 -9.36
CA ALA A 9 -3.08 -8.76 -9.70
C ALA A 9 -3.99 -7.69 -9.08
N ASN A 10 -3.35 -6.65 -8.50
CA ASN A 10 -4.01 -5.62 -7.72
C ASN A 10 -3.19 -4.33 -7.82
N VAL A 11 -3.81 -3.18 -7.52
CA VAL A 11 -3.14 -1.90 -7.36
C VAL A 11 -3.31 -1.39 -5.94
N GLY A 12 -2.30 -0.71 -5.43
CA GLY A 12 -2.38 0.03 -4.18
C GLY A 12 -2.21 1.53 -4.46
N ILE A 13 -2.96 2.36 -3.74
CA ILE A 13 -3.01 3.79 -3.97
C ILE A 13 -2.58 4.53 -2.71
N ILE A 14 -1.48 5.26 -2.80
CA ILE A 14 -1.00 6.15 -1.73
C ILE A 14 -1.29 7.57 -2.17
N LEU A 15 -2.23 8.24 -1.48
CA LEU A 15 -2.47 9.66 -1.65
C LEU A 15 -1.66 10.45 -0.61
N THR A 16 -1.00 11.52 -1.05
CA THR A 16 -0.31 12.47 -0.17
C THR A 16 -0.85 13.88 -0.36
N ASN A 17 -0.81 14.68 0.70
CA ASN A 17 -1.13 16.11 0.62
C ASN A 17 0.03 16.96 0.10
N GLY A 18 1.12 16.35 -0.38
CA GLY A 18 2.33 17.05 -0.83
C GLY A 18 3.22 17.57 0.31
N GLN A 19 2.82 17.40 1.57
CA GLN A 19 3.58 17.79 2.76
C GLN A 19 4.03 16.57 3.59
N GLY A 20 4.05 15.39 2.96
CA GLY A 20 4.49 14.14 3.60
C GLY A 20 3.42 13.42 4.44
N ARG A 21 2.19 13.94 4.52
CA ARG A 21 1.06 13.22 5.13
C ARG A 21 0.40 12.31 4.12
N LEU A 22 -0.12 11.16 4.61
CA LEU A 22 -0.77 10.14 3.78
C LEU A 22 -2.24 10.02 4.14
N PHE A 23 -3.06 9.85 3.10
CA PHE A 23 -4.48 9.53 3.23
C PHE A 23 -4.64 8.12 3.80
N TRP A 24 -5.40 8.00 4.87
CA TRP A 24 -5.61 6.73 5.55
C TRP A 24 -7.10 6.51 5.76
N ALA A 25 -7.67 5.45 5.17
CA ALA A 25 -9.10 5.22 5.12
C ALA A 25 -9.53 4.08 6.04
N ARG A 26 -10.67 4.27 6.72
CA ARG A 26 -11.29 3.26 7.56
C ARG A 26 -12.26 2.41 6.76
N ARG A 27 -12.12 1.11 6.84
CA ARG A 27 -13.03 0.17 6.20
C ARG A 27 -14.44 0.27 6.78
N ALA A 28 -15.43 0.35 5.90
CA ALA A 28 -16.83 0.55 6.29
C ALA A 28 -17.30 -0.53 7.29
N GLY A 29 -17.81 -0.06 8.43
CA GLY A 29 -18.32 -0.93 9.49
C GLY A 29 -17.26 -1.77 10.22
N GLN A 30 -15.97 -1.44 10.10
CA GLN A 30 -14.88 -2.19 10.72
C GLN A 30 -13.91 -1.24 11.44
N ASP A 31 -13.29 -1.73 12.51
CA ASP A 31 -12.16 -1.04 13.15
C ASP A 31 -10.84 -1.46 12.48
N SER A 32 -10.75 -1.22 11.18
CA SER A 32 -9.55 -1.50 10.39
C SER A 32 -9.33 -0.42 9.34
N TRP A 33 -8.07 -0.10 9.13
CA TRP A 33 -7.64 0.98 8.26
C TRP A 33 -6.71 0.46 7.17
N GLN A 34 -6.82 1.01 5.97
CA GLN A 34 -5.94 0.65 4.85
C GLN A 34 -5.82 1.78 3.82
N PHE A 35 -4.85 1.65 2.93
CA PHE A 35 -4.81 2.42 1.70
C PHE A 35 -5.88 1.92 0.72
N PRO A 36 -6.46 2.79 -0.13
CA PRO A 36 -7.29 2.37 -1.25
C PRO A 36 -6.54 1.38 -2.14
N GLN A 37 -7.24 0.34 -2.59
CA GLN A 37 -6.64 -0.73 -3.39
C GLN A 37 -7.71 -1.58 -4.07
N GLY A 38 -7.43 -2.08 -5.27
CA GLY A 38 -8.35 -3.01 -5.91
C GLY A 38 -7.73 -3.89 -6.97
N GLY A 39 -8.50 -4.86 -7.44
CA GLY A 39 -8.05 -5.83 -8.44
C GLY A 39 -8.06 -5.22 -9.84
N LEU A 40 -7.19 -5.75 -10.71
CA LEU A 40 -7.25 -5.45 -12.13
C LEU A 40 -8.38 -6.26 -12.78
N ASP A 41 -9.13 -5.61 -13.64
CA ASP A 41 -10.06 -6.26 -14.56
C ASP A 41 -9.33 -6.83 -15.78
N ASP A 42 -10.01 -7.69 -16.55
CA ASP A 42 -9.42 -8.30 -17.73
C ASP A 42 -9.13 -7.26 -18.82
N GLY A 43 -7.87 -7.22 -19.25
CA GLY A 43 -7.39 -6.25 -20.25
C GLY A 43 -7.04 -4.86 -19.69
N GLU A 44 -7.24 -4.64 -18.41
CA GLU A 44 -6.95 -3.36 -17.74
C GLU A 44 -5.46 -3.24 -17.41
N THR A 45 -4.88 -2.09 -17.67
CA THR A 45 -3.54 -1.76 -17.19
C THR A 45 -3.57 -1.39 -15.70
N PRO A 46 -2.45 -1.50 -14.97
CA PRO A 46 -2.39 -1.07 -13.57
C PRO A 46 -2.78 0.40 -13.35
N GLU A 47 -2.45 1.29 -14.28
CA GLU A 47 -2.79 2.71 -14.16
C GLU A 47 -4.29 2.96 -14.36
N GLU A 48 -4.93 2.28 -15.31
CA GLU A 48 -6.39 2.33 -15.50
C GLU A 48 -7.11 1.78 -14.27
N ALA A 49 -6.67 0.64 -13.73
CA ALA A 49 -7.20 0.08 -12.49
C ALA A 49 -7.08 1.07 -11.32
N MET A 50 -5.94 1.74 -11.20
CA MET A 50 -5.71 2.73 -10.15
C MET A 50 -6.71 3.88 -10.22
N TYR A 51 -6.98 4.45 -11.40
CA TYR A 51 -7.97 5.54 -11.54
C TYR A 51 -9.41 5.05 -11.34
N ARG A 52 -9.75 3.83 -11.78
CA ARG A 52 -11.07 3.23 -11.54
C ARG A 52 -11.31 3.01 -10.04
N GLU A 53 -10.37 2.37 -9.34
CA GLU A 53 -10.47 2.12 -7.90
C GLU A 53 -10.49 3.43 -7.09
N LEU A 54 -9.70 4.43 -7.51
CA LEU A 54 -9.71 5.75 -6.88
C LEU A 54 -11.11 6.39 -6.94
N ARG A 55 -11.79 6.30 -8.08
CA ARG A 55 -13.16 6.78 -8.25
C ARG A 55 -14.16 5.96 -7.46
N GLU A 56 -14.08 4.63 -7.53
CA GLU A 56 -15.04 3.72 -6.89
C GLU A 56 -14.93 3.77 -5.36
N GLU A 57 -13.72 3.78 -4.80
CA GLU A 57 -13.51 3.71 -3.35
C GLU A 57 -13.47 5.06 -2.66
N VAL A 58 -13.05 6.13 -3.35
CA VAL A 58 -12.76 7.44 -2.74
C VAL A 58 -13.50 8.60 -3.41
N GLY A 59 -14.15 8.38 -4.56
CA GLY A 59 -14.90 9.40 -5.28
C GLY A 59 -14.05 10.42 -6.03
N LEU A 60 -12.75 10.16 -6.17
CA LEU A 60 -11.82 11.10 -6.80
C LEU A 60 -11.64 10.77 -8.29
N GLU A 61 -11.71 11.83 -9.12
CA GLU A 61 -11.45 11.78 -10.55
C GLU A 61 -9.99 12.18 -10.86
N PRO A 62 -9.46 11.89 -12.06
CA PRO A 62 -8.08 12.22 -12.42
C PRO A 62 -7.68 13.69 -12.23
N GLN A 63 -8.62 14.63 -12.42
CA GLN A 63 -8.36 16.07 -12.24
C GLN A 63 -8.14 16.48 -10.78
N HIS A 64 -8.55 15.66 -9.81
CA HIS A 64 -8.39 15.95 -8.38
C HIS A 64 -7.00 15.54 -7.85
N VAL A 65 -6.25 14.75 -8.62
CA VAL A 65 -4.99 14.16 -8.21
C VAL A 65 -3.90 14.35 -9.25
N LYS A 66 -2.65 14.25 -8.81
CA LYS A 66 -1.49 14.22 -9.70
C LYS A 66 -0.68 12.97 -9.41
N LEU A 67 -0.55 12.08 -10.39
CA LEU A 67 0.34 10.93 -10.32
C LEU A 67 1.80 11.42 -10.31
N ILE A 68 2.56 11.03 -9.28
CA ILE A 68 3.97 11.46 -9.10
C ILE A 68 4.95 10.31 -9.02
N GLY A 69 4.49 9.07 -8.88
CA GLY A 69 5.36 7.90 -8.87
C GLY A 69 4.60 6.59 -8.79
N SER A 70 5.29 5.51 -9.14
CA SER A 70 4.81 4.15 -8.97
C SER A 70 5.98 3.22 -8.65
N THR A 71 5.69 2.04 -8.07
CA THR A 71 6.70 0.99 -7.89
C THR A 71 7.08 0.40 -9.24
N LYS A 72 8.37 0.06 -9.39
CA LYS A 72 8.92 -0.46 -10.66
C LYS A 72 8.54 -1.90 -10.93
N SER A 73 8.20 -2.64 -9.88
CA SER A 73 7.88 -4.05 -9.95
C SER A 73 6.70 -4.42 -9.07
N TRP A 74 6.13 -5.58 -9.35
CA TRP A 74 5.08 -6.16 -8.53
C TRP A 74 5.59 -6.50 -7.13
N LEU A 75 4.97 -5.95 -6.10
CA LEU A 75 5.20 -6.31 -4.72
C LEU A 75 4.16 -7.36 -4.28
N HIS A 76 4.60 -8.39 -3.60
CA HIS A 76 3.75 -9.53 -3.24
C HIS A 76 3.51 -9.60 -1.74
N TYR A 77 2.34 -10.11 -1.37
CA TYR A 77 2.08 -10.60 -0.03
C TYR A 77 1.23 -11.86 -0.06
N ASP A 78 1.43 -12.73 0.91
CA ASP A 78 0.68 -13.97 1.05
C ASP A 78 -0.51 -13.78 1.98
N LEU A 79 -1.62 -14.42 1.63
CA LEU A 79 -2.77 -14.51 2.53
C LEU A 79 -2.51 -15.57 3.59
N PRO A 80 -2.79 -15.29 4.88
CA PRO A 80 -2.82 -16.33 5.88
C PRO A 80 -3.80 -17.45 5.48
N GLN A 81 -3.46 -18.69 5.81
CA GLN A 81 -4.24 -19.89 5.43
C GLN A 81 -5.74 -19.76 5.69
N ARG A 82 -6.13 -19.11 6.80
CA ARG A 82 -7.53 -18.89 7.19
C ARG A 82 -8.32 -17.99 6.24
N PHE A 83 -7.63 -17.14 5.44
CA PHE A 83 -8.24 -16.25 4.45
C PHE A 83 -8.24 -16.83 3.04
N ILE A 84 -7.57 -17.97 2.82
CA ILE A 84 -7.57 -18.66 1.55
C ILE A 84 -8.88 -19.44 1.41
N ARG A 85 -9.69 -19.08 0.42
CA ARG A 85 -10.94 -19.80 0.13
C ARG A 85 -10.62 -21.21 -0.38
N ARG A 86 -11.07 -22.25 0.35
CA ARG A 86 -10.75 -23.65 0.04
C ARG A 86 -11.37 -24.14 -1.28
N ASN A 87 -12.54 -23.60 -1.63
CA ASN A 87 -13.35 -24.06 -2.77
C ASN A 87 -13.32 -23.06 -3.96
N SER A 88 -12.36 -22.12 -4.01
CA SER A 88 -12.20 -21.23 -5.17
C SER A 88 -11.26 -21.84 -6.20
N PHE A 89 -11.63 -21.74 -7.47
CA PHE A 89 -10.77 -22.09 -8.58
C PHE A 89 -10.75 -20.91 -9.58
N PRO A 90 -9.59 -20.40 -9.97
CA PRO A 90 -8.26 -20.74 -9.44
C PRO A 90 -8.09 -20.34 -7.97
N LYS A 91 -7.18 -21.02 -7.28
CA LYS A 91 -6.88 -20.76 -5.87
C LYS A 91 -6.05 -19.49 -5.74
N VAL A 92 -6.54 -18.52 -4.97
CA VAL A 92 -5.80 -17.29 -4.67
C VAL A 92 -5.04 -17.46 -3.36
N ILE A 93 -3.70 -17.43 -3.42
CA ILE A 93 -2.82 -17.56 -2.26
C ILE A 93 -2.31 -16.22 -1.72
N GLY A 94 -2.41 -15.16 -2.51
CA GLY A 94 -1.91 -13.84 -2.18
C GLY A 94 -2.28 -12.81 -3.24
N GLN A 95 -1.70 -11.63 -3.10
CA GLN A 95 -1.82 -10.58 -4.11
C GLN A 95 -0.44 -10.11 -4.53
N LYS A 96 -0.33 -9.70 -5.80
CA LYS A 96 0.78 -8.92 -6.34
C LYS A 96 0.27 -7.53 -6.68
N GLN A 97 1.00 -6.51 -6.26
CA GLN A 97 0.53 -5.12 -6.32
C GLN A 97 1.55 -4.20 -6.98
N ILE A 98 1.10 -3.36 -7.91
CA ILE A 98 1.78 -2.12 -8.29
C ILE A 98 1.21 -1.02 -7.38
N TRP A 99 2.10 -0.24 -6.78
CA TRP A 99 1.72 0.87 -5.91
C TRP A 99 1.92 2.20 -6.62
N PHE A 100 0.93 3.06 -6.53
CA PHE A 100 0.94 4.40 -7.10
C PHE A 100 0.97 5.45 -6.00
N LEU A 101 1.74 6.51 -6.20
CA LEU A 101 1.80 7.67 -5.32
C LEU A 101 1.23 8.88 -6.06
N LEU A 102 0.17 9.46 -5.51
CA LEU A 102 -0.52 10.61 -6.07
C LEU A 102 -0.58 11.74 -5.03
N VAL A 103 -0.48 12.97 -5.52
CA VAL A 103 -0.80 14.16 -4.71
C VAL A 103 -2.28 14.45 -4.86
N LEU A 104 -3.00 14.51 -3.74
CA LEU A 104 -4.35 15.01 -3.68
C LEU A 104 -4.30 16.54 -3.50
N SER A 105 -4.93 17.28 -4.41
CA SER A 105 -5.03 18.73 -4.30
C SER A 105 -5.94 19.13 -3.13
N ARG A 106 -5.76 20.35 -2.63
CA ARG A 106 -6.62 20.85 -1.56
C ARG A 106 -8.10 20.93 -1.99
N GLU A 107 -8.33 21.36 -3.21
CA GLU A 107 -9.67 21.35 -3.80
C GLU A 107 -10.19 19.91 -3.98
N GLY A 108 -9.30 18.96 -4.27
CA GLY A 108 -9.63 17.54 -4.38
C GLY A 108 -10.12 16.92 -3.07
N GLU A 109 -9.65 17.41 -1.91
CA GLU A 109 -10.10 16.92 -0.60
C GLU A 109 -11.63 17.08 -0.42
N GLU A 110 -12.21 18.15 -0.97
CA GLU A 110 -13.64 18.43 -0.88
C GLU A 110 -14.50 17.44 -1.69
N HIS A 111 -13.87 16.67 -2.60
CA HIS A 111 -14.53 15.68 -3.44
C HIS A 111 -14.41 14.26 -2.89
N VAL A 112 -13.66 14.06 -1.79
CA VAL A 112 -13.57 12.75 -1.13
C VAL A 112 -14.95 12.32 -0.64
N ARG A 113 -15.43 11.18 -1.13
CA ARG A 113 -16.72 10.60 -0.77
C ARG A 113 -16.68 9.08 -0.93
N PHE A 114 -17.52 8.39 -0.17
CA PHE A 114 -17.55 6.93 -0.12
C PHE A 114 -18.86 6.32 -0.61
N ASP A 115 -19.78 7.14 -1.09
CA ASP A 115 -21.12 6.77 -1.54
C ASP A 115 -21.22 6.56 -3.08
N THR A 116 -20.10 6.23 -3.71
CA THR A 116 -19.99 6.01 -5.16
C THR A 116 -20.50 4.65 -5.60
N THR A 117 -20.63 3.71 -4.67
CA THR A 117 -21.15 2.35 -4.91
C THR A 117 -22.16 1.97 -3.83
N ASP A 118 -23.01 0.96 -4.12
CA ASP A 118 -24.01 0.44 -3.16
C ASP A 118 -23.38 -0.21 -1.92
N LYS A 119 -22.09 -0.57 -1.99
CA LYS A 119 -21.33 -1.20 -0.91
C LYS A 119 -20.00 -0.47 -0.74
N PRO A 120 -19.99 0.66 -0.04
CA PRO A 120 -18.75 1.41 0.19
C PRO A 120 -17.67 0.56 0.84
N GLU A 121 -16.43 0.68 0.34
CA GLU A 121 -15.27 0.05 0.99
C GLU A 121 -14.87 0.82 2.25
N PHE A 122 -15.05 2.15 2.26
CA PHE A 122 -14.67 3.03 3.36
C PHE A 122 -15.86 3.85 3.88
N ASP A 123 -15.75 4.33 5.12
CA ASP A 123 -16.73 5.21 5.78
C ASP A 123 -16.09 6.42 6.48
N ASP A 124 -14.76 6.48 6.55
CA ASP A 124 -14.03 7.59 7.16
C ASP A 124 -12.58 7.65 6.64
N TRP A 125 -11.93 8.80 6.79
CA TRP A 125 -10.53 8.97 6.44
C TRP A 125 -9.83 10.06 7.26
N LYS A 126 -8.51 10.05 7.26
CA LYS A 126 -7.66 11.05 7.93
C LYS A 126 -6.30 11.16 7.26
N TRP A 127 -5.64 12.30 7.44
CA TRP A 127 -4.22 12.45 7.15
C TRP A 127 -3.39 11.89 8.30
N VAL A 128 -2.41 11.05 7.97
CA VAL A 128 -1.53 10.40 8.94
C VAL A 128 -0.05 10.59 8.59
N GLU A 129 0.81 10.42 9.59
CA GLU A 129 2.25 10.28 9.35
C GLU A 129 2.55 8.97 8.62
N PRO A 130 3.56 8.93 7.71
CA PRO A 130 3.85 7.75 6.91
C PRO A 130 4.17 6.47 7.70
N TRP A 131 4.52 6.56 8.97
CA TRP A 131 4.76 5.41 9.85
C TRP A 131 3.47 4.79 10.41
N GLU A 132 2.38 5.54 10.49
CA GLU A 132 1.12 5.04 11.06
C GLU A 132 0.54 3.86 10.28
N PRO A 133 0.46 3.90 8.93
CA PRO A 133 0.01 2.75 8.15
C PRO A 133 0.78 1.46 8.43
N LEU A 134 2.09 1.56 8.67
CA LEU A 134 2.93 0.40 8.98
C LEU A 134 2.61 -0.24 10.34
N ARG A 135 2.03 0.52 11.27
CA ARG A 135 1.64 0.03 12.59
C ARG A 135 0.20 -0.47 12.63
N GLN A 136 -0.69 0.19 11.88
CA GLN A 136 -2.14 -0.05 11.95
C GLN A 136 -2.65 -1.07 10.95
N VAL A 137 -1.97 -1.23 9.79
CA VAL A 137 -2.40 -2.22 8.79
C VAL A 137 -2.34 -3.63 9.33
N VAL A 138 -3.22 -4.49 8.84
CA VAL A 138 -3.21 -5.94 9.16
C VAL A 138 -1.83 -6.53 8.93
N PHE A 139 -1.39 -7.40 9.83
CA PHE A 139 0.00 -7.86 9.93
C PHE A 139 0.59 -8.42 8.63
N PHE A 140 -0.19 -9.16 7.85
CA PHE A 140 0.27 -9.79 6.60
C PHE A 140 0.47 -8.82 5.44
N LYS A 141 -0.08 -7.60 5.51
CA LYS A 141 0.17 -6.51 4.54
C LYS A 141 1.33 -5.59 4.95
N ARG A 142 1.87 -5.70 6.16
CA ARG A 142 2.86 -4.76 6.69
C ARG A 142 4.13 -4.70 5.85
N ASP A 143 4.62 -5.85 5.38
CA ASP A 143 5.84 -5.92 4.58
C ASP A 143 5.68 -5.27 3.20
N VAL A 144 4.55 -5.52 2.52
CA VAL A 144 4.28 -4.91 1.21
C VAL A 144 4.09 -3.39 1.32
N TYR A 145 3.44 -2.91 2.38
CA TYR A 145 3.31 -1.48 2.67
C TYR A 145 4.68 -0.83 2.93
N PHE A 146 5.52 -1.48 3.72
CA PHE A 146 6.87 -1.00 3.98
C PHE A 146 7.69 -0.89 2.70
N LYS A 147 7.69 -1.91 1.86
CA LYS A 147 8.40 -1.93 0.57
C LYS A 147 7.91 -0.83 -0.36
N ALA A 148 6.59 -0.64 -0.47
CA ALA A 148 6.00 0.41 -1.30
C ALA A 148 6.43 1.80 -0.81
N LEU A 149 6.26 2.09 0.48
CA LEU A 149 6.66 3.37 1.06
C LEU A 149 8.18 3.61 0.97
N GLN A 150 9.00 2.57 1.14
CA GLN A 150 10.45 2.67 1.01
C GLN A 150 10.88 2.99 -0.42
N GLU A 151 10.27 2.35 -1.43
CA GLU A 151 10.57 2.59 -2.83
C GLU A 151 10.13 3.98 -3.28
N LEU A 152 8.97 4.44 -2.80
CA LEU A 152 8.39 5.75 -3.14
C LEU A 152 8.91 6.90 -2.27
N ALA A 153 9.66 6.61 -1.20
CA ALA A 153 10.18 7.62 -0.28
C ALA A 153 10.97 8.77 -0.95
N PRO A 154 11.82 8.55 -1.98
CA PRO A 154 12.52 9.63 -2.64
C PRO A 154 11.60 10.64 -3.34
N VAL A 155 10.41 10.20 -3.77
CA VAL A 155 9.40 11.06 -4.39
C VAL A 155 8.53 11.71 -3.33
N LEU A 156 8.20 10.99 -2.27
CA LEU A 156 7.40 11.48 -1.14
C LEU A 156 8.17 12.53 -0.31
N PHE A 157 9.50 12.39 -0.22
CA PHE A 157 10.40 13.28 0.52
C PHE A 157 11.52 13.79 -0.40
N PRO A 158 11.22 14.72 -1.33
CA PRO A 158 12.18 15.17 -2.35
C PRO A 158 13.41 15.89 -1.76
N ASP A 159 13.33 16.42 -0.54
CA ASP A 159 14.44 17.07 0.16
C ASP A 159 15.52 16.08 0.68
N GLY A 160 15.39 14.81 0.33
CA GLY A 160 16.40 13.79 0.61
C GLY A 160 16.41 13.26 2.05
N VAL A 161 15.53 13.75 2.91
CA VAL A 161 15.41 13.27 4.30
C VAL A 161 14.37 12.15 4.37
N THR A 162 14.76 10.96 3.96
CA THR A 162 13.91 9.78 4.19
C THR A 162 13.83 9.51 5.70
N PRO A 163 12.64 9.48 6.30
CA PRO A 163 12.48 9.16 7.71
C PRO A 163 13.17 7.85 8.10
N TYR A 164 13.78 7.80 9.28
CA TYR A 164 14.61 6.68 9.72
C TYR A 164 13.87 5.32 9.69
N TYR A 165 12.57 5.30 9.90
CA TYR A 165 11.74 4.08 9.88
C TYR A 165 11.49 3.52 8.47
N LEU A 166 11.73 4.31 7.42
CA LEU A 166 11.72 3.86 6.02
C LEU A 166 13.13 3.49 5.52
N LYS A 167 14.17 3.77 6.29
CA LYS A 167 15.53 3.34 5.96
C LYS A 167 15.64 1.82 6.16
N ARG A 168 16.26 1.15 5.19
CA ARG A 168 16.59 -0.27 5.32
C ARG A 168 17.40 -0.46 6.61
N LYS A 169 16.97 -1.34 7.50
CA LYS A 169 17.86 -1.85 8.54
C LYS A 169 18.90 -2.68 7.81
N ASP A 170 20.08 -2.10 7.57
CA ASP A 170 21.23 -2.88 7.15
C ASP A 170 21.39 -3.99 8.17
N LYS A 171 21.36 -5.23 7.71
CA LYS A 171 21.74 -6.40 8.50
C LYS A 171 23.23 -6.25 8.82
N LYS A 172 23.58 -5.43 9.80
CA LYS A 172 24.94 -5.42 10.33
C LYS A 172 25.18 -6.72 11.08
N GLY A 173 25.99 -7.54 10.43
CA GLY A 173 27.17 -8.11 10.99
C GLY A 173 26.94 -9.15 12.08
N GLY A 174 27.21 -10.38 11.63
CA GLY A 174 27.43 -11.52 12.50
C GLY A 174 28.26 -11.21 13.75
N ASN A 175 27.75 -11.73 14.82
CA ASN A 175 28.37 -11.89 16.10
C ASN A 175 29.79 -12.50 15.95
N ARG A 176 30.84 -11.68 16.02
CA ARG A 176 32.18 -12.18 16.32
C ARG A 176 32.27 -12.36 17.83
N HIS A 177 32.04 -13.57 18.29
CA HIS A 177 32.44 -13.97 19.62
C HIS A 177 33.97 -13.80 19.75
N PRO A 178 34.51 -13.07 20.75
CA PRO A 178 35.89 -13.12 21.05
C PRO A 178 36.20 -14.46 21.76
N SER A 179 37.00 -15.29 21.11
CA SER A 179 37.56 -16.50 21.72
C SER A 179 38.38 -16.13 22.96
N ARG A 180 37.90 -16.56 24.11
CA ARG A 180 38.71 -16.52 25.34
C ARG A 180 39.93 -17.42 25.16
N ARG A 181 41.13 -16.82 24.96
CA ARG A 181 42.40 -17.48 25.14
C ARG A 181 42.57 -17.80 26.64
N ARG A 182 42.52 -19.07 26.99
CA ARG A 182 43.04 -19.55 28.27
C ARG A 182 44.56 -19.44 28.21
N GLN A 183 45.17 -18.66 29.10
CA GLN A 183 46.58 -18.74 29.43
C GLN A 183 46.77 -19.80 30.54
N ARG A 184 47.70 -20.68 30.28
CA ARG A 184 48.33 -21.54 31.31
C ARG A 184 49.45 -20.75 31.96
#